data_7a83b7a60f10d3f62e6371007608069c
#
_entry.id   7a83b7a60f10d3f62e6371007608069c
#
_cell.length_a   1.000
_cell.length_b   1.000
_cell.length_c   1.000
_cell.angle_alpha   90.00
_cell.angle_beta   90.00
_cell.angle_gamma   90.00
#
_symmetry.space_group_name_H-M   'P 1'
#
loop_
_entity.id
_entity.type
_entity.pdbx_description
1 polymer ?
#
loop_
_entity_poly.entity_id
_entity_poly.type
_entity_poly.pdbx_seq_one_letter_code
_entity_poly.pdbx_strand_id
1 'polypeptide(L)'
;RPLRFAFPKRLKAMLGLTPSTLASPSPVDHPQVFPAIGEKKKRVALLAGCAQQVLRPSINEATISLLTRHGCEVVIADGVGCCGALVHHMGNEVAAQQQARTNILVWESLVEENKDDSEIGGGLDAIIVNASGCGTMMKDYGALFRDDYIFAERAGRIASLVRDISEYVMDLDLKPSEIEETYAVTYQSACSMQHGQKITTQPQALLAQA
;
A
#
# COMPACT_ATOMS: atom_id res chain seq x y z
N ARG A 1 -23.57 21.49 -1.37
CA ARG A 1 -22.76 22.46 -2.17
C ARG A 1 -23.47 23.79 -2.52
N PRO A 2 -24.66 24.13 -1.97
CA PRO A 2 -25.38 25.35 -2.35
C PRO A 2 -24.66 26.66 -1.97
N LEU A 3 -23.80 26.65 -0.94
CA LEU A 3 -23.07 27.85 -0.49
C LEU A 3 -21.72 28.11 -1.18
N ARG A 4 -21.41 27.37 -2.25
CA ARG A 4 -20.11 27.49 -2.95
C ARG A 4 -19.90 28.88 -3.58
N PHE A 5 -20.97 29.60 -3.91
CA PHE A 5 -20.89 30.96 -4.45
C PHE A 5 -20.36 32.00 -3.44
N ALA A 6 -20.55 31.77 -2.12
CA ALA A 6 -20.17 32.70 -1.07
C ALA A 6 -18.67 32.66 -0.71
N PHE A 7 -17.91 31.65 -1.22
CA PHE A 7 -16.51 31.50 -0.89
C PHE A 7 -15.57 32.30 -1.80
N PRO A 8 -14.40 32.77 -1.29
CA PRO A 8 -13.36 33.36 -2.10
C PRO A 8 -12.89 32.41 -3.23
N LYS A 9 -12.37 32.99 -4.33
CA LYS A 9 -11.95 32.19 -5.53
C LYS A 9 -10.99 31.04 -5.19
N ARG A 10 -10.01 31.27 -4.28
CA ARG A 10 -9.04 30.24 -3.85
C ARG A 10 -9.73 29.06 -3.15
N LEU A 11 -10.66 29.35 -2.26
CA LEU A 11 -11.40 28.32 -1.53
C LEU A 11 -12.35 27.56 -2.47
N LYS A 12 -12.93 28.23 -3.47
CA LYS A 12 -13.72 27.57 -4.52
C LYS A 12 -12.89 26.56 -5.31
N ALA A 13 -11.66 26.90 -5.64
CA ALA A 13 -10.74 25.99 -6.33
C ALA A 13 -10.40 24.76 -5.48
N MET A 14 -10.09 24.96 -4.19
CA MET A 14 -9.83 23.86 -3.25
C MET A 14 -11.05 22.94 -3.10
N LEU A 15 -12.24 23.51 -2.92
CA LEU A 15 -13.50 22.76 -2.86
C LEU A 15 -13.84 22.05 -4.18
N GLY A 16 -13.28 22.54 -5.30
CA GLY A 16 -13.39 21.90 -6.61
C GLY A 16 -12.65 20.58 -6.70
N LEU A 17 -11.57 20.42 -5.92
CA LEU A 17 -10.78 19.20 -5.87
C LEU A 17 -11.39 18.12 -4.97
N THR A 18 -12.35 18.50 -4.11
CA THR A 18 -13.02 17.49 -3.27
C THR A 18 -14.03 16.68 -4.07
N PRO A 19 -14.07 15.36 -3.91
CA PRO A 19 -15.05 14.52 -4.59
C PRO A 19 -16.48 14.94 -4.23
N SER A 20 -17.41 14.77 -5.13
CA SER A 20 -18.83 15.10 -4.92
C SER A 20 -19.51 14.14 -3.95
N THR A 21 -19.08 12.90 -3.98
CA THR A 21 -19.55 11.80 -3.13
C THR A 21 -18.33 11.04 -2.64
N LEU A 22 -18.38 10.57 -1.43
CA LEU A 22 -17.40 9.59 -0.91
C LEU A 22 -17.91 8.19 -1.22
N ALA A 23 -16.99 7.28 -1.49
CA ALA A 23 -17.32 5.87 -1.59
C ALA A 23 -17.80 5.34 -0.23
N SER A 24 -18.63 4.31 -0.24
CA SER A 24 -18.93 3.57 0.99
C SER A 24 -17.68 2.86 1.49
N PRO A 25 -17.47 2.77 2.81
CA PRO A 25 -16.39 1.96 3.37
C PRO A 25 -16.45 0.53 2.85
N SER A 26 -15.29 -0.03 2.53
CA SER A 26 -15.23 -1.43 2.11
C SER A 26 -14.92 -2.34 3.30
N PRO A 27 -15.60 -3.49 3.44
CA PRO A 27 -15.31 -4.45 4.49
C PRO A 27 -13.91 -5.08 4.37
N VAL A 28 -13.26 -5.00 3.20
CA VAL A 28 -11.91 -5.55 3.00
C VAL A 28 -10.83 -4.75 3.74
N ASP A 29 -11.12 -3.51 4.12
CA ASP A 29 -10.17 -2.64 4.83
C ASP A 29 -10.07 -2.95 6.34
N HIS A 30 -10.97 -3.80 6.87
CA HIS A 30 -10.91 -4.24 8.26
C HIS A 30 -9.91 -5.38 8.46
N PRO A 31 -9.33 -5.51 9.67
CA PRO A 31 -8.38 -6.58 9.98
C PRO A 31 -8.97 -7.96 9.69
N GLN A 32 -8.35 -8.69 8.78
CA GLN A 32 -8.74 -10.04 8.37
C GLN A 32 -7.69 -10.68 7.47
N VAL A 33 -7.84 -11.97 7.22
CA VAL A 33 -7.00 -12.74 6.30
C VAL A 33 -7.83 -13.19 5.12
N PHE A 34 -7.33 -12.94 3.92
CA PHE A 34 -7.89 -13.42 2.66
C PHE A 34 -7.07 -14.60 2.18
N PRO A 35 -7.64 -15.82 2.18
CA PRO A 35 -6.91 -16.99 1.73
C PRO A 35 -6.56 -16.92 0.24
N ALA A 36 -5.47 -17.57 -0.14
CA ALA A 36 -5.12 -17.76 -1.53
C ALA A 36 -6.21 -18.58 -2.26
N ILE A 37 -6.50 -18.22 -3.50
CA ILE A 37 -7.39 -19.02 -4.36
C ILE A 37 -6.55 -20.11 -5.00
N GLY A 38 -6.78 -21.36 -4.60
CA GLY A 38 -5.98 -22.52 -4.98
C GLY A 38 -4.81 -22.75 -4.02
N GLU A 39 -3.67 -23.19 -4.57
CA GLU A 39 -2.47 -23.45 -3.77
C GLU A 39 -1.87 -22.16 -3.21
N LYS A 40 -1.64 -22.14 -1.89
CA LYS A 40 -0.95 -21.02 -1.23
C LYS A 40 0.55 -21.08 -1.56
N LYS A 41 1.05 -20.04 -2.22
CA LYS A 41 2.46 -19.90 -2.62
C LYS A 41 3.19 -18.86 -1.77
N LYS A 42 2.48 -17.81 -1.36
CA LYS A 42 3.03 -16.62 -0.69
C LYS A 42 2.08 -16.11 0.37
N ARG A 43 2.64 -15.40 1.36
CA ARG A 43 1.88 -14.66 2.37
C ARG A 43 2.33 -13.21 2.40
N VAL A 44 1.41 -12.28 2.19
CA VAL A 44 1.72 -10.85 2.15
C VAL A 44 0.81 -10.06 3.08
N ALA A 45 1.32 -8.99 3.67
CA ALA A 45 0.48 -7.99 4.32
C ALA A 45 0.15 -6.87 3.34
N LEU A 46 -1.06 -6.33 3.39
CA LEU A 46 -1.44 -5.15 2.62
C LEU A 46 -1.63 -3.96 3.57
N LEU A 47 -0.95 -2.85 3.27
CA LEU A 47 -1.25 -1.59 3.92
C LEU A 47 -2.57 -1.05 3.36
N ALA A 48 -3.65 -1.15 4.13
CA ALA A 48 -4.96 -0.65 3.72
C ALA A 48 -4.97 0.88 3.47
N GLY A 49 -4.03 1.61 4.09
CA GLY A 49 -3.86 3.05 3.93
C GLY A 49 -4.90 3.86 4.70
N CYS A 50 -4.73 5.18 4.77
CA CYS A 50 -5.67 6.07 5.47
C CYS A 50 -6.57 6.85 4.50
N ALA A 51 -6.00 7.49 3.47
CA ALA A 51 -6.76 8.27 2.50
C ALA A 51 -7.48 7.38 1.47
N GLN A 52 -6.87 6.28 1.09
CA GLN A 52 -7.37 5.39 0.05
C GLN A 52 -8.68 4.71 0.43
N GLN A 53 -8.82 4.24 1.69
CA GLN A 53 -10.05 3.67 2.23
C GLN A 53 -11.27 4.61 2.07
N VAL A 54 -11.03 5.93 2.12
CA VAL A 54 -12.09 6.94 2.01
C VAL A 54 -12.32 7.36 0.57
N LEU A 55 -11.23 7.52 -0.21
CA LEU A 55 -11.32 8.08 -1.55
C LEU A 55 -11.60 7.02 -2.62
N ARG A 56 -11.01 5.85 -2.49
CA ARG A 56 -11.09 4.76 -3.48
C ARG A 56 -10.86 3.38 -2.86
N PRO A 57 -11.77 2.88 -2.02
CA PRO A 57 -11.64 1.55 -1.39
C PRO A 57 -11.53 0.41 -2.41
N SER A 58 -12.11 0.58 -3.61
CA SER A 58 -12.00 -0.40 -4.70
C SER A 58 -10.56 -0.74 -5.13
N ILE A 59 -9.58 0.11 -4.81
CA ILE A 59 -8.17 -0.20 -5.09
C ILE A 59 -7.69 -1.35 -4.21
N ASN A 60 -8.05 -1.35 -2.91
CA ASN A 60 -7.71 -2.46 -2.01
C ASN A 60 -8.43 -3.74 -2.41
N GLU A 61 -9.72 -3.65 -2.77
CA GLU A 61 -10.50 -4.79 -3.28
C GLU A 61 -9.83 -5.42 -4.50
N ALA A 62 -9.44 -4.61 -5.48
CA ALA A 62 -8.76 -5.08 -6.68
C ALA A 62 -7.37 -5.68 -6.36
N THR A 63 -6.62 -5.05 -5.46
CA THR A 63 -5.31 -5.54 -5.03
C THR A 63 -5.43 -6.92 -4.36
N ILE A 64 -6.36 -7.08 -3.43
CA ILE A 64 -6.62 -8.36 -2.75
C ILE A 64 -7.06 -9.43 -3.75
N SER A 65 -8.01 -9.09 -4.63
CA SER A 65 -8.49 -10.00 -5.66
C SER A 65 -7.37 -10.45 -6.61
N LEU A 66 -6.49 -9.54 -7.02
CA LEU A 66 -5.35 -9.85 -7.87
C LEU A 66 -4.39 -10.80 -7.17
N LEU A 67 -3.96 -10.48 -5.96
CA LEU A 67 -2.98 -11.26 -5.21
C LEU A 67 -3.52 -12.66 -4.85
N THR A 68 -4.75 -12.75 -4.37
CA THR A 68 -5.34 -14.05 -3.99
C THR A 68 -5.49 -14.99 -5.17
N ARG A 69 -5.89 -14.49 -6.35
CA ARG A 69 -5.97 -15.30 -7.58
C ARG A 69 -4.61 -15.85 -8.04
N HIS A 70 -3.50 -15.24 -7.60
CA HIS A 70 -2.15 -15.68 -7.93
C HIS A 70 -1.45 -16.42 -6.80
N GLY A 71 -2.24 -16.98 -5.87
CA GLY A 71 -1.71 -17.84 -4.81
C GLY A 71 -1.14 -17.09 -3.60
N CYS A 72 -1.44 -15.81 -3.45
CA CYS A 72 -1.05 -15.06 -2.25
C CYS A 72 -2.16 -15.07 -1.21
N GLU A 73 -1.83 -15.46 0.01
CA GLU A 73 -2.63 -15.14 1.18
C GLU A 73 -2.38 -13.67 1.54
N VAL A 74 -3.43 -12.87 1.70
CA VAL A 74 -3.32 -11.43 1.98
C VAL A 74 -3.85 -11.13 3.39
N VAL A 75 -3.01 -10.48 4.20
CA VAL A 75 -3.33 -10.11 5.58
C VAL A 75 -3.55 -8.61 5.67
N ILE A 76 -4.71 -8.20 6.19
CA ILE A 76 -4.92 -6.85 6.72
C ILE A 76 -4.73 -6.95 8.23
N ALA A 77 -3.61 -6.43 8.72
CA ALA A 77 -3.23 -6.57 10.12
C ALA A 77 -4.00 -5.62 11.03
N ASP A 78 -4.40 -6.12 12.20
CA ASP A 78 -4.93 -5.27 13.27
C ASP A 78 -3.83 -4.37 13.84
N GLY A 79 -4.18 -3.13 14.17
CA GLY A 79 -3.27 -2.15 14.75
C GLY A 79 -2.38 -1.41 13.74
N VAL A 80 -2.36 -1.78 12.45
CA VAL A 80 -1.67 -1.01 11.41
C VAL A 80 -2.47 0.25 11.09
N GLY A 81 -1.79 1.41 11.15
CA GLY A 81 -2.37 2.71 10.89
C GLY A 81 -1.80 3.42 9.66
N CYS A 82 -1.81 4.74 9.70
CA CYS A 82 -1.21 5.57 8.65
C CYS A 82 0.31 5.33 8.56
N CYS A 83 0.85 5.35 7.34
CA CYS A 83 2.30 5.22 7.09
C CYS A 83 3.14 6.40 7.64
N GLY A 84 2.52 7.51 8.03
CA GLY A 84 3.20 8.70 8.52
C GLY A 84 3.51 9.75 7.45
N ALA A 85 3.36 9.46 6.17
CA ALA A 85 3.75 10.37 5.08
C ALA A 85 3.13 11.76 5.17
N LEU A 86 1.81 11.84 5.44
CA LEU A 86 1.11 13.12 5.51
C LEU A 86 1.66 14.04 6.59
N VAL A 87 1.82 13.54 7.81
CA VAL A 87 2.32 14.35 8.94
C VAL A 87 3.80 14.67 8.79
N HIS A 88 4.58 13.76 8.17
CA HIS A 88 5.98 14.00 7.84
C HIS A 88 6.12 15.17 6.85
N HIS A 89 5.35 15.17 5.75
CA HIS A 89 5.35 16.26 4.77
C HIS A 89 4.84 17.60 5.33
N MET A 90 4.07 17.57 6.41
CA MET A 90 3.70 18.78 7.16
C MET A 90 4.76 19.24 8.17
N GLY A 91 5.92 18.58 8.23
CA GLY A 91 7.02 18.90 9.13
C GLY A 91 6.85 18.37 10.56
N ASN A 92 5.88 17.49 10.81
CA ASN A 92 5.68 16.88 12.12
C ASN A 92 6.36 15.49 12.17
N GLU A 93 7.67 15.50 12.31
CA GLU A 93 8.50 14.30 12.32
C GLU A 93 8.19 13.38 13.51
N VAL A 94 7.95 13.95 14.68
CA VAL A 94 7.62 13.18 15.90
C VAL A 94 6.36 12.34 15.71
N ALA A 95 5.30 12.92 15.15
CA ALA A 95 4.07 12.20 14.86
C ALA A 95 4.28 11.14 13.77
N ALA A 96 5.10 11.44 12.75
CA ALA A 96 5.42 10.49 11.70
C ALA A 96 6.17 9.26 12.26
N GLN A 97 7.18 9.49 13.09
CA GLN A 97 7.92 8.42 13.77
C GLN A 97 7.02 7.59 14.68
N GLN A 98 6.09 8.23 15.41
CA GLN A 98 5.16 7.50 16.28
C GLN A 98 4.25 6.55 15.47
N GLN A 99 3.69 7.02 14.35
CA GLN A 99 2.88 6.19 13.45
C GLN A 99 3.71 5.05 12.86
N ALA A 100 4.93 5.35 12.41
CA ALA A 100 5.83 4.34 11.86
C ALA A 100 6.23 3.27 12.91
N ARG A 101 6.53 3.67 14.15
CA ARG A 101 6.82 2.73 15.25
C ARG A 101 5.68 1.75 15.49
N THR A 102 4.45 2.24 15.56
CA THR A 102 3.27 1.38 15.73
C THR A 102 3.20 0.34 14.60
N ASN A 103 3.34 0.78 13.35
CA ASN A 103 3.29 -0.10 12.21
C ASN A 103 4.44 -1.12 12.20
N ILE A 104 5.66 -0.70 12.52
CA ILE A 104 6.84 -1.60 12.60
C ILE A 104 6.58 -2.72 13.60
N LEU A 105 6.07 -2.40 14.79
CA LEU A 105 5.80 -3.39 15.84
C LEU A 105 4.77 -4.43 15.39
N VAL A 106 3.71 -4.00 14.73
CA VAL A 106 2.67 -4.92 14.24
C VAL A 106 3.22 -5.84 13.14
N TRP A 107 3.97 -5.29 12.18
CA TRP A 107 4.53 -6.12 11.10
C TRP A 107 5.62 -7.07 11.57
N GLU A 108 6.40 -6.69 12.58
CA GLU A 108 7.35 -7.61 13.21
C GLU A 108 6.65 -8.83 13.81
N SER A 109 5.52 -8.61 14.51
CA SER A 109 4.73 -9.74 15.04
C SER A 109 4.29 -10.67 13.92
N LEU A 110 3.79 -10.13 12.80
CA LEU A 110 3.38 -10.95 11.65
C LEU A 110 4.54 -11.71 10.99
N VAL A 111 5.74 -11.11 10.95
CA VAL A 111 6.94 -11.77 10.44
C VAL A 111 7.37 -12.93 11.34
N GLU A 112 7.10 -12.81 12.64
CA GLU A 112 7.52 -13.80 13.65
C GLU A 112 6.50 -14.93 13.88
N GLU A 113 5.20 -14.63 13.66
CA GLU A 113 4.08 -15.54 13.96
C GLU A 113 4.16 -16.94 13.33
N ASN A 114 4.87 -17.13 12.23
CA ASN A 114 4.88 -18.41 11.51
C ASN A 114 6.29 -18.86 11.10
N LYS A 115 7.35 -18.43 11.81
CA LYS A 115 8.72 -18.85 11.51
C LYS A 115 8.95 -20.36 11.70
N ASP A 116 8.15 -21.00 12.56
CA ASP A 116 8.27 -22.43 12.88
C ASP A 116 7.48 -23.34 11.96
N ASP A 117 6.56 -22.78 11.15
CA ASP A 117 5.84 -23.56 10.13
C ASP A 117 6.77 -23.80 8.93
N SER A 118 7.35 -24.99 8.88
CA SER A 118 8.17 -25.48 7.76
C SER A 118 7.38 -25.70 6.46
N GLU A 119 6.10 -25.36 6.43
CA GLU A 119 5.29 -25.36 5.22
C GLU A 119 5.53 -24.07 4.41
N ILE A 120 5.44 -24.20 3.09
CA ILE A 120 5.62 -23.11 2.13
C ILE A 120 4.77 -21.90 2.54
N GLY A 121 5.42 -20.77 2.90
CA GLY A 121 4.74 -19.53 3.31
C GLY A 121 4.64 -19.31 4.82
N GLY A 122 5.49 -19.96 5.64
CA GLY A 122 5.70 -19.57 7.03
C GLY A 122 6.44 -18.23 7.11
N GLY A 123 5.81 -17.19 7.67
CA GLY A 123 6.33 -15.84 7.70
C GLY A 123 5.65 -14.91 6.69
N LEU A 124 6.16 -13.69 6.58
CA LEU A 124 5.65 -12.66 5.68
C LEU A 124 6.65 -12.44 4.53
N ASP A 125 6.22 -12.71 3.30
CA ASP A 125 7.06 -12.53 2.10
C ASP A 125 7.25 -11.05 1.73
N ALA A 126 6.22 -10.23 1.91
CA ALA A 126 6.26 -8.80 1.60
C ALA A 126 5.15 -8.00 2.31
N ILE A 127 5.38 -6.70 2.42
CA ILE A 127 4.38 -5.71 2.80
C ILE A 127 4.01 -4.94 1.54
N ILE A 128 2.81 -5.16 1.04
CA ILE A 128 2.32 -4.57 -0.21
C ILE A 128 1.75 -3.18 0.05
N VAL A 129 2.16 -2.25 -0.79
CA VAL A 129 1.64 -0.88 -0.80
C VAL A 129 1.17 -0.55 -2.21
N ASN A 130 -0.05 -0.03 -2.31
CA ASN A 130 -0.67 0.37 -3.58
C ASN A 130 -0.91 1.89 -3.68
N ALA A 131 -0.22 2.66 -2.83
CA ALA A 131 -0.21 4.12 -2.82
C ALA A 131 1.23 4.61 -2.79
N SER A 132 1.71 5.24 -3.87
CA SER A 132 3.12 5.57 -4.09
C SER A 132 3.74 6.45 -2.99
N GLY A 133 2.99 7.38 -2.40
CA GLY A 133 3.46 8.20 -1.29
C GLY A 133 3.70 7.40 -0.01
N CYS A 134 2.82 6.43 0.28
CA CYS A 134 3.01 5.51 1.39
C CYS A 134 4.20 4.58 1.15
N GLY A 135 4.34 4.06 -0.08
CA GLY A 135 5.45 3.19 -0.46
C GLY A 135 6.81 3.88 -0.29
N THR A 136 6.94 5.12 -0.74
CA THR A 136 8.16 5.91 -0.53
C THR A 136 8.46 6.08 0.96
N MET A 137 7.47 6.51 1.75
CA MET A 137 7.66 6.73 3.18
C MET A 137 8.08 5.46 3.92
N MET A 138 7.45 4.32 3.61
CA MET A 138 7.74 3.06 4.29
C MET A 138 9.08 2.47 3.88
N LYS A 139 9.49 2.60 2.63
CA LYS A 139 10.84 2.22 2.17
C LYS A 139 11.94 3.07 2.83
N ASP A 140 11.60 4.29 3.23
CA ASP A 140 12.49 5.22 3.92
C ASP A 140 12.44 5.11 5.46
N TYR A 141 11.72 4.16 6.04
CA TYR A 141 11.68 3.99 7.51
C TYR A 141 13.08 3.78 8.11
N GLY A 142 13.96 3.07 7.43
CA GLY A 142 15.35 2.92 7.89
C GLY A 142 16.08 4.27 8.01
N ALA A 143 15.87 5.18 7.06
CA ALA A 143 16.41 6.54 7.12
C ALA A 143 15.74 7.41 8.18
N LEU A 144 14.41 7.26 8.37
CA LEU A 144 13.64 7.96 9.39
C LEU A 144 14.12 7.65 10.82
N PHE A 145 14.60 6.42 11.05
CA PHE A 145 15.04 5.93 12.36
C PHE A 145 16.56 5.74 12.48
N ARG A 146 17.36 6.27 11.54
CA ARG A 146 18.81 6.04 11.50
C ARG A 146 19.55 6.39 12.81
N ASP A 147 19.04 7.37 13.54
CA ASP A 147 19.62 7.87 14.81
C ASP A 147 18.93 7.27 16.05
N ASP A 148 17.96 6.37 15.87
CA ASP A 148 17.25 5.67 16.94
C ASP A 148 17.84 4.27 17.15
N TYR A 149 18.67 4.10 18.18
CA TYR A 149 19.37 2.83 18.45
C TYR A 149 18.42 1.64 18.70
N ILE A 150 17.14 1.88 19.04
CA ILE A 150 16.14 0.83 19.28
C ILE A 150 15.45 0.43 17.97
N PHE A 151 15.16 1.42 17.12
CA PHE A 151 14.32 1.22 15.93
C PHE A 151 15.08 1.18 14.61
N ALA A 152 16.36 1.60 14.54
CA ALA A 152 17.11 1.67 13.29
C ALA A 152 17.13 0.33 12.53
N GLU A 153 17.54 -0.75 13.21
CA GLU A 153 17.61 -2.09 12.61
C GLU A 153 16.21 -2.63 12.27
N ARG A 154 15.26 -2.47 13.17
CA ARG A 154 13.89 -2.92 13.02
C ARG A 154 13.21 -2.23 11.84
N ALA A 155 13.35 -0.90 11.75
CA ALA A 155 12.82 -0.10 10.65
C ALA A 155 13.44 -0.50 9.31
N GLY A 156 14.75 -0.74 9.27
CA GLY A 156 15.45 -1.22 8.09
C GLY A 156 14.94 -2.59 7.63
N ARG A 157 14.72 -3.52 8.56
CA ARG A 157 14.17 -4.86 8.29
C ARG A 157 12.76 -4.77 7.70
N ILE A 158 11.88 -3.98 8.31
CA ILE A 158 10.52 -3.80 7.79
C ILE A 158 10.53 -3.08 6.45
N ALA A 159 11.33 -2.02 6.28
CA ALA A 159 11.47 -1.30 5.01
C ALA A 159 11.90 -2.22 3.86
N SER A 160 12.75 -3.22 4.13
CA SER A 160 13.20 -4.18 3.12
C SER A 160 12.11 -5.13 2.61
N LEU A 161 11.03 -5.33 3.39
CA LEU A 161 9.87 -6.13 3.00
C LEU A 161 8.84 -5.32 2.20
N VAL A 162 8.97 -3.99 2.18
CA VAL A 162 7.99 -3.12 1.51
C VAL A 162 8.15 -3.20 -0.01
N ARG A 163 7.07 -3.54 -0.68
CA ARG A 163 7.01 -3.60 -2.14
C ARG A 163 5.79 -2.83 -2.65
N ASP A 164 5.99 -2.00 -3.66
CA ASP A 164 4.86 -1.47 -4.42
C ASP A 164 4.15 -2.63 -5.14
N ILE A 165 2.83 -2.53 -5.27
CA ILE A 165 2.04 -3.58 -5.94
C ILE A 165 2.57 -3.87 -7.34
N SER A 166 3.01 -2.86 -8.07
CA SER A 166 3.54 -3.02 -9.42
C SER A 166 4.90 -3.74 -9.46
N GLU A 167 5.74 -3.58 -8.44
CA GLU A 167 6.97 -4.37 -8.31
C GLU A 167 6.67 -5.82 -7.98
N TYR A 168 5.77 -6.03 -7.02
CA TYR A 168 5.47 -7.37 -6.53
C TYR A 168 4.77 -8.23 -7.58
N VAL A 169 3.83 -7.65 -8.32
CA VAL A 169 3.08 -8.34 -9.36
C VAL A 169 3.95 -8.75 -10.55
N MET A 170 5.03 -8.00 -10.84
CA MET A 170 6.01 -8.42 -11.86
C MET A 170 6.72 -9.73 -11.53
N ASP A 171 6.86 -10.04 -10.23
CA ASP A 171 7.50 -11.27 -9.76
C ASP A 171 6.49 -12.45 -9.67
N LEU A 172 5.21 -12.20 -9.96
CA LEU A 172 4.18 -13.23 -10.02
C LEU A 172 4.02 -13.76 -11.47
N ASP A 173 3.70 -15.03 -11.57
CA ASP A 173 3.30 -15.65 -12.85
C ASP A 173 1.86 -15.25 -13.15
N LEU A 174 1.69 -14.08 -13.80
CA LEU A 174 0.38 -13.55 -14.10
C LEU A 174 -0.37 -14.42 -15.09
N LYS A 175 -1.58 -14.81 -14.71
CA LYS A 175 -2.50 -15.48 -15.63
C LYS A 175 -3.00 -14.45 -16.65
N PRO A 176 -3.12 -14.82 -17.93
CA PRO A 176 -3.71 -13.95 -18.95
C PRO A 176 -5.07 -13.41 -18.50
N SER A 177 -5.37 -12.19 -18.92
CA SER A 177 -6.70 -11.61 -18.73
C SER A 177 -7.71 -12.40 -19.55
N GLU A 178 -8.88 -12.67 -18.96
CA GLU A 178 -10.04 -13.23 -19.67
C GLU A 178 -10.88 -12.13 -20.35
N ILE A 179 -10.47 -10.87 -20.20
CA ILE A 179 -11.17 -9.71 -20.77
C ILE A 179 -10.66 -9.51 -22.20
N GLU A 180 -11.55 -9.67 -23.18
CA GLU A 180 -11.23 -9.44 -24.59
C GLU A 180 -11.30 -7.96 -25.01
N GLU A 181 -11.74 -7.08 -24.10
CA GLU A 181 -11.89 -5.65 -24.38
C GLU A 181 -10.55 -4.92 -24.37
N THR A 182 -10.29 -4.13 -25.40
CA THR A 182 -9.11 -3.29 -25.49
C THR A 182 -9.42 -1.87 -25.03
N TYR A 183 -8.66 -1.37 -24.06
CA TYR A 183 -8.80 -0.01 -23.53
C TYR A 183 -7.66 0.89 -23.98
N ALA A 184 -7.95 2.09 -24.43
CA ALA A 184 -6.94 3.12 -24.62
C ALA A 184 -6.60 3.75 -23.25
N VAL A 185 -5.39 3.50 -22.76
CA VAL A 185 -4.94 3.92 -21.43
C VAL A 185 -3.84 4.97 -21.56
N THR A 186 -3.96 6.08 -20.82
CA THR A 186 -2.86 7.02 -20.62
C THR A 186 -2.26 6.82 -19.23
N TYR A 187 -0.99 6.46 -19.18
CA TYR A 187 -0.26 6.28 -17.93
C TYR A 187 0.59 7.52 -17.61
N GLN A 188 0.46 8.02 -16.36
CA GLN A 188 1.34 9.05 -15.82
C GLN A 188 2.04 8.50 -14.57
N SER A 189 3.37 8.45 -14.61
CA SER A 189 4.17 8.01 -13.47
C SER A 189 4.12 9.04 -12.34
N ALA A 190 3.77 8.59 -11.14
CA ALA A 190 3.84 9.43 -9.95
C ALA A 190 5.31 9.75 -9.61
N CYS A 191 5.59 11.03 -9.26
CA CYS A 191 6.96 11.45 -8.89
C CYS A 191 7.53 10.63 -7.73
N SER A 192 6.72 10.32 -6.72
CA SER A 192 7.11 9.48 -5.58
C SER A 192 7.46 8.05 -6.01
N MET A 193 6.77 7.48 -6.99
CA MET A 193 7.07 6.17 -7.55
C MET A 193 8.37 6.21 -8.36
N GLN A 194 8.46 7.12 -9.31
CA GLN A 194 9.59 7.20 -10.25
C GLN A 194 10.89 7.62 -9.58
N HIS A 195 10.86 8.67 -8.77
CA HIS A 195 12.06 9.26 -8.16
C HIS A 195 12.32 8.73 -6.75
N GLY A 196 11.28 8.55 -5.94
CA GLY A 196 11.38 8.02 -4.59
C GLY A 196 11.67 6.52 -4.57
N GLN A 197 10.81 5.73 -5.19
CA GLN A 197 10.91 4.26 -5.17
C GLN A 197 11.74 3.68 -6.34
N LYS A 198 12.12 4.48 -7.35
CA LYS A 198 12.83 4.03 -8.56
C LYS A 198 12.03 3.03 -9.43
N ILE A 199 10.71 3.07 -9.34
CA ILE A 199 9.80 2.26 -10.15
C ILE A 199 9.49 3.05 -11.41
N THR A 200 10.04 2.63 -12.55
CA THR A 200 9.98 3.38 -13.81
C THR A 200 9.30 2.62 -14.94
N THR A 201 9.48 1.33 -15.04
CA THR A 201 9.05 0.49 -16.17
C THR A 201 7.97 -0.52 -15.82
N GLN A 202 7.90 -0.95 -14.56
CA GLN A 202 7.00 -2.01 -14.10
C GLN A 202 5.52 -1.74 -14.41
N PRO A 203 4.96 -0.55 -14.09
CA PRO A 203 3.54 -0.30 -14.38
C PRO A 203 3.22 -0.32 -15.87
N GLN A 204 4.12 0.19 -16.72
CA GLN A 204 3.93 0.18 -18.17
C GLN A 204 4.01 -1.25 -18.73
N ALA A 205 4.96 -2.05 -18.23
CA ALA A 205 5.09 -3.46 -18.63
C ALA A 205 3.84 -4.27 -18.25
N LEU A 206 3.29 -4.04 -17.05
CA LEU A 206 2.05 -4.68 -16.61
C LEU A 206 0.84 -4.26 -17.45
N LEU A 207 0.71 -2.96 -17.77
CA LEU A 207 -0.37 -2.47 -18.62
C LEU A 207 -0.28 -3.00 -20.06
N ALA A 208 0.92 -3.33 -20.54
CA ALA A 208 1.10 -3.92 -21.85
C ALA A 208 0.78 -5.43 -21.89
N GLN A 209 0.71 -6.09 -20.73
CA GLN A 209 0.35 -7.51 -20.58
C GLN A 209 -1.14 -7.72 -20.29
N ALA A 210 -1.84 -6.68 -19.83
CA ALA A 210 -3.25 -6.72 -19.47
C ALA A 210 -4.15 -6.53 -20.70
#